data_c83dd42a9be32ea8d1cb7c1d90e75510
#
_entry.id   c83dd42a9be32ea8d1cb7c1d90e75510
#
_cell.length_a   1.000
_cell.length_b   1.000
_cell.length_c   1.000
_cell.angle_alpha   90.00
_cell.angle_beta   90.00
_cell.angle_gamma   90.00
#
_symmetry.space_group_name_H-M   'P 1'
#
loop_
_entity.id
_entity.type
_entity.pdbx_description
1 polymer ?
#
loop_
_entity_poly.entity_id
_entity_poly.type
_entity_poly.pdbx_seq_one_letter_code
_entity_poly.pdbx_strand_id
1 'polypeptide(L)'
;FGYMMLMAVIISMAAILFHEHARLRKIEADTYEIRQARRDISEIHRNITVLASLGESVIAWEDEDYHAYQTRRLRVDSLLQMLQTNHSYIFGLSQIDTLQQLLADKETHLHQIMQVFHRQDKADSLLVNHLPEAARQATQTRTVVQKKKGIAGWFGGKETVQVPASSDKLRSLNEQLIALQAERIRNMENYTDSLRIRNRELNRKLFALLGNISDHAQAAFRDREEQIAQAHQRSTSIITGLIIAAILLLVFSYLIIQKHLKRDSLLRKKMEGVIDRNNEQLETSKNDILTTQQDIRDPLNNIY
;
A
#
# COMPACT_ATOMS: atom_id res chain seq x y z
N PHE A 1 49.56 11.85 28.90
CA PHE A 1 49.41 11.73 27.42
C PHE A 1 48.55 10.50 27.04
N GLY A 2 48.76 9.31 27.61
CA GLY A 2 48.04 8.08 27.29
C GLY A 2 46.53 8.13 27.54
N TYR A 3 46.07 8.73 28.67
CA TYR A 3 44.64 8.87 28.98
C TYR A 3 43.93 9.81 28.03
N MET A 4 44.56 10.91 27.58
CA MET A 4 43.96 11.83 26.61
C MET A 4 43.75 11.15 25.23
N MET A 5 44.72 10.33 24.82
CA MET A 5 44.61 9.57 23.58
C MET A 5 43.50 8.52 23.63
N LEU A 6 43.37 7.82 24.76
CA LEU A 6 42.32 6.82 24.99
C LEU A 6 40.92 7.46 25.01
N MET A 7 40.75 8.62 25.64
CA MET A 7 39.52 9.41 25.63
C MET A 7 39.15 9.87 24.22
N ALA A 8 40.11 10.34 23.42
CA ALA A 8 39.88 10.76 22.05
C ALA A 8 39.38 9.58 21.17
N VAL A 9 39.93 8.39 21.35
CA VAL A 9 39.49 7.16 20.63
C VAL A 9 38.09 6.80 21.04
N ILE A 10 37.77 6.83 22.34
CA ILE A 10 36.39 6.50 22.82
C ILE A 10 35.37 7.50 22.25
N ILE A 11 35.68 8.80 22.27
CA ILE A 11 34.79 9.83 21.71
C ILE A 11 34.62 9.64 20.21
N SER A 12 35.68 9.36 19.47
CA SER A 12 35.60 9.05 18.04
C SER A 12 34.72 7.83 17.74
N MET A 13 34.86 6.75 18.51
CA MET A 13 34.06 5.56 18.41
C MET A 13 32.60 5.84 18.70
N ALA A 14 32.29 6.60 19.74
CA ALA A 14 30.94 6.99 20.08
C ALA A 14 30.28 7.83 18.97
N ALA A 15 31.04 8.75 18.38
CA ALA A 15 30.56 9.57 17.25
C ALA A 15 30.24 8.72 16.01
N ILE A 16 31.10 7.75 15.67
CA ILE A 16 30.86 6.84 14.54
C ILE A 16 29.64 5.97 14.81
N LEU A 17 29.47 5.41 16.02
CA LEU A 17 28.30 4.62 16.40
C LEU A 17 27.00 5.43 16.31
N PHE A 18 27.03 6.68 16.76
CA PHE A 18 25.88 7.57 16.66
C PHE A 18 25.49 7.85 15.21
N HIS A 19 26.49 8.10 14.35
CA HIS A 19 26.28 8.32 12.92
C HIS A 19 25.69 7.09 12.23
N GLU A 20 26.24 5.90 12.50
CA GLU A 20 25.74 4.65 11.94
C GLU A 20 24.32 4.30 12.45
N HIS A 21 24.03 4.59 13.71
CA HIS A 21 22.68 4.41 14.25
C HIS A 21 21.65 5.33 13.56
N ALA A 22 22.01 6.58 13.31
CA ALA A 22 21.16 7.51 12.54
C ALA A 22 20.93 7.02 11.10
N ARG A 23 21.96 6.44 10.47
CA ARG A 23 21.87 5.84 9.13
C ARG A 23 20.97 4.62 9.10
N LEU A 24 21.05 3.74 10.09
CA LEU A 24 20.16 2.57 10.21
C LEU A 24 18.70 2.97 10.35
N ARG A 25 18.38 4.00 11.14
CA ARG A 25 17.02 4.53 11.24
C ARG A 25 16.47 5.01 9.89
N LYS A 26 17.32 5.65 9.07
CA LYS A 26 16.92 6.06 7.71
C LYS A 26 16.62 4.85 6.83
N ILE A 27 17.45 3.81 6.89
CA ILE A 27 17.24 2.55 6.16
C ILE A 27 15.93 1.88 6.57
N GLU A 28 15.60 1.87 7.86
CA GLU A 28 14.33 1.34 8.36
C GLU A 28 13.13 2.14 7.82
N ALA A 29 13.23 3.47 7.81
CA ALA A 29 12.20 4.36 7.25
C ALA A 29 12.00 4.11 5.74
N ASP A 30 13.08 4.03 4.96
CA ASP A 30 13.03 3.74 3.53
C ASP A 30 12.41 2.35 3.26
N THR A 31 12.71 1.35 4.09
CA THR A 31 12.13 0.00 4.00
C THR A 31 10.62 0.02 4.30
N TYR A 32 10.20 0.79 5.29
CA TYR A 32 8.79 0.95 5.63
C TYR A 32 8.02 1.60 4.48
N GLU A 33 8.58 2.64 3.88
CA GLU A 33 7.99 3.35 2.73
C GLU A 33 7.76 2.41 1.53
N ILE A 34 8.76 1.59 1.18
CA ILE A 34 8.63 0.59 0.11
C ILE A 34 7.51 -0.42 0.41
N ARG A 35 7.42 -0.90 1.64
CA ARG A 35 6.37 -1.84 2.04
C ARG A 35 4.98 -1.20 1.98
N GLN A 36 4.89 0.08 2.32
CA GLN A 36 3.65 0.84 2.22
C GLN A 36 3.23 0.99 0.76
N ALA A 37 4.13 1.43 -0.11
CA ALA A 37 3.87 1.58 -1.53
C ALA A 37 3.41 0.25 -2.19
N ARG A 38 4.04 -0.88 -1.83
CA ARG A 38 3.60 -2.20 -2.31
C ARG A 38 2.18 -2.56 -1.86
N ARG A 39 1.80 -2.24 -0.63
CA ARG A 39 0.43 -2.46 -0.14
C ARG A 39 -0.57 -1.61 -0.90
N ASP A 40 -0.26 -0.34 -1.10
CA ASP A 40 -1.12 0.60 -1.81
C ASP A 40 -1.34 0.16 -3.26
N ILE A 41 -0.29 -0.27 -3.97
CA ILE A 41 -0.39 -0.84 -5.33
C ILE A 41 -1.26 -2.11 -5.34
N SER A 42 -1.06 -3.00 -4.38
CA SER A 42 -1.84 -4.24 -4.27
C SER A 42 -3.32 -3.95 -3.99
N GLU A 43 -3.62 -2.95 -3.17
CA GLU A 43 -4.99 -2.51 -2.91
C GLU A 43 -5.65 -1.90 -4.16
N ILE A 44 -4.92 -1.06 -4.90
CA ILE A 44 -5.37 -0.50 -6.18
C ILE A 44 -5.66 -1.62 -7.18
N HIS A 45 -4.72 -2.56 -7.35
CA HIS A 45 -4.88 -3.69 -8.25
C HIS A 45 -6.14 -4.50 -7.93
N ARG A 46 -6.33 -4.84 -6.66
CA ARG A 46 -7.53 -5.57 -6.19
C ARG A 46 -8.81 -4.80 -6.48
N ASN A 47 -8.85 -3.50 -6.19
CA ASN A 47 -10.05 -2.70 -6.42
C ASN A 47 -10.36 -2.54 -7.91
N ILE A 48 -9.35 -2.35 -8.77
CA ILE A 48 -9.54 -2.31 -10.23
C ILE A 48 -10.03 -3.65 -10.76
N THR A 49 -9.51 -4.77 -10.26
CA THR A 49 -9.99 -6.12 -10.63
C THR A 49 -11.46 -6.30 -10.27
N VAL A 50 -11.87 -5.85 -9.08
CA VAL A 50 -13.29 -5.90 -8.68
C VAL A 50 -14.15 -4.98 -9.55
N LEU A 51 -13.69 -3.76 -9.89
CA LEU A 51 -14.41 -2.87 -10.81
C LEU A 51 -14.53 -3.47 -12.22
N ALA A 52 -13.51 -4.17 -12.69
CA ALA A 52 -13.56 -4.87 -13.97
C ALA A 52 -14.62 -5.98 -13.95
N SER A 53 -14.64 -6.79 -12.91
CA SER A 53 -15.61 -7.89 -12.73
C SER A 53 -17.04 -7.38 -12.55
N LEU A 54 -17.27 -6.36 -11.73
CA LEU A 54 -18.58 -5.74 -11.56
C LEU A 54 -19.12 -5.22 -12.88
N GLY A 55 -18.29 -4.61 -13.72
CA GLY A 55 -18.72 -4.11 -15.04
C GLY A 55 -19.16 -5.20 -16.01
N GLU A 56 -18.92 -6.48 -15.75
CA GLU A 56 -19.43 -7.57 -16.59
C GLU A 56 -20.91 -7.87 -16.33
N SER A 57 -21.43 -7.55 -15.14
CA SER A 57 -22.82 -7.75 -14.74
C SER A 57 -23.71 -6.51 -14.98
N VAL A 58 -23.23 -5.50 -15.67
CA VAL A 58 -23.88 -4.18 -15.83
C VAL A 58 -25.31 -4.25 -16.38
N ILE A 59 -25.63 -5.29 -17.14
CA ILE A 59 -26.98 -5.52 -17.72
C ILE A 59 -28.05 -5.69 -16.63
N ALA A 60 -27.67 -6.26 -15.48
CA ALA A 60 -28.56 -6.54 -14.36
C ALA A 60 -28.47 -5.44 -13.26
N TRP A 61 -27.78 -4.33 -13.53
CA TRP A 61 -27.61 -3.28 -12.54
C TRP A 61 -28.86 -2.45 -12.34
N GLU A 62 -29.11 -2.13 -11.08
CA GLU A 62 -30.01 -1.08 -10.65
C GLU A 62 -29.23 0.21 -10.33
N ASP A 63 -29.92 1.31 -10.03
CA ASP A 63 -29.29 2.61 -9.70
C ASP A 63 -28.37 2.48 -8.46
N GLU A 64 -28.70 1.60 -7.52
CA GLU A 64 -27.88 1.32 -6.32
C GLU A 64 -26.56 0.65 -6.69
N ASP A 65 -26.55 -0.28 -7.64
CA ASP A 65 -25.34 -0.95 -8.12
C ASP A 65 -24.39 0.04 -8.82
N TYR A 66 -24.97 0.94 -9.61
CA TYR A 66 -24.20 2.01 -10.24
C TYR A 66 -23.56 2.94 -9.21
N HIS A 67 -24.29 3.35 -8.18
CA HIS A 67 -23.73 4.16 -7.10
C HIS A 67 -22.64 3.43 -6.32
N ALA A 68 -22.80 2.14 -6.08
CA ALA A 68 -21.77 1.32 -5.44
C ALA A 68 -20.51 1.22 -6.30
N TYR A 69 -20.65 1.05 -7.62
CA TYR A 69 -19.54 1.08 -8.57
C TYR A 69 -18.82 2.44 -8.56
N GLN A 70 -19.58 3.54 -8.65
CA GLN A 70 -19.04 4.90 -8.64
C GLN A 70 -18.26 5.20 -7.37
N THR A 71 -18.80 4.85 -6.21
CA THR A 71 -18.13 5.02 -4.91
C THR A 71 -16.79 4.29 -4.87
N ARG A 72 -16.76 3.07 -5.39
CA ARG A 72 -15.53 2.27 -5.44
C ARG A 72 -14.50 2.84 -6.43
N ARG A 73 -14.97 3.35 -7.58
CA ARG A 73 -14.09 4.01 -8.55
C ARG A 73 -13.45 5.27 -7.95
N LEU A 74 -14.23 6.10 -7.27
CA LEU A 74 -13.72 7.30 -6.59
C LEU A 74 -12.69 6.95 -5.51
N ARG A 75 -12.88 5.83 -4.80
CA ARG A 75 -11.87 5.33 -3.86
C ARG A 75 -10.56 4.95 -4.57
N VAL A 76 -10.64 4.30 -5.73
CA VAL A 76 -9.44 4.00 -6.54
C VAL A 76 -8.75 5.28 -6.99
N ASP A 77 -9.50 6.28 -7.45
CA ASP A 77 -8.92 7.58 -7.83
C ASP A 77 -8.17 8.24 -6.67
N SER A 78 -8.77 8.21 -5.48
CA SER A 78 -8.12 8.74 -4.26
C SER A 78 -6.84 7.98 -3.91
N LEU A 79 -6.84 6.65 -4.02
CA LEU A 79 -5.64 5.83 -3.80
C LEU A 79 -4.55 6.11 -4.84
N LEU A 80 -4.92 6.26 -6.11
CA LEU A 80 -4.01 6.61 -7.20
C LEU A 80 -3.38 7.99 -6.98
N GLN A 81 -4.17 8.97 -6.56
CA GLN A 81 -3.69 10.31 -6.25
C GLN A 81 -2.74 10.32 -5.05
N MET A 82 -3.06 9.53 -4.01
CA MET A 82 -2.19 9.36 -2.85
C MET A 82 -0.85 8.70 -3.25
N LEU A 83 -0.90 7.67 -4.10
CA LEU A 83 0.27 7.00 -4.63
C LEU A 83 1.15 7.96 -5.45
N GLN A 84 0.53 8.80 -6.29
CA GLN A 84 1.20 9.82 -7.08
C GLN A 84 1.89 10.88 -6.21
N THR A 85 1.22 11.31 -5.13
CA THR A 85 1.76 12.33 -4.23
C THR A 85 2.92 11.79 -3.38
N ASN A 86 2.77 10.59 -2.83
CA ASN A 86 3.73 10.01 -1.90
C ASN A 86 4.92 9.34 -2.60
N HIS A 87 4.73 8.81 -3.82
CA HIS A 87 5.72 7.98 -4.52
C HIS A 87 5.94 8.45 -5.98
N SER A 88 5.93 9.76 -6.20
CA SER A 88 6.12 10.38 -7.54
C SER A 88 7.42 9.99 -8.24
N TYR A 89 8.42 9.54 -7.49
CA TYR A 89 9.71 9.07 -8.02
C TYR A 89 9.64 7.67 -8.65
N ILE A 90 8.59 6.89 -8.34
CA ILE A 90 8.39 5.54 -8.88
C ILE A 90 7.45 5.57 -10.09
N PHE A 91 6.44 6.45 -10.07
CA PHE A 91 5.36 6.47 -11.05
C PHE A 91 5.42 7.69 -11.95
N GLY A 92 5.32 7.45 -13.26
CA GLY A 92 5.13 8.53 -14.23
C GLY A 92 3.74 9.16 -14.06
N LEU A 93 3.70 10.49 -13.88
CA LEU A 93 2.46 11.27 -13.76
C LEU A 93 1.45 10.90 -14.86
N SER A 94 1.90 10.78 -16.11
CA SER A 94 1.06 10.48 -17.27
C SER A 94 0.40 9.09 -17.22
N GLN A 95 1.01 8.10 -16.56
CA GLN A 95 0.46 6.75 -16.47
C GLN A 95 -0.73 6.69 -15.50
N ILE A 96 -0.62 7.39 -14.37
CA ILE A 96 -1.70 7.48 -13.38
C ILE A 96 -2.88 8.26 -13.96
N ASP A 97 -2.63 9.41 -14.59
CA ASP A 97 -3.67 10.21 -15.23
C ASP A 97 -4.40 9.40 -16.32
N THR A 98 -3.66 8.64 -17.14
CA THR A 98 -4.26 7.76 -18.15
C THR A 98 -5.12 6.66 -17.51
N LEU A 99 -4.69 6.09 -16.39
CA LEU A 99 -5.45 5.07 -15.68
C LEU A 99 -6.75 5.64 -15.10
N GLN A 100 -6.71 6.82 -14.50
CA GLN A 100 -7.90 7.54 -13.99
C GLN A 100 -8.87 7.87 -15.12
N GLN A 101 -8.37 8.35 -16.27
CA GLN A 101 -9.20 8.63 -17.44
C GLN A 101 -9.87 7.37 -17.98
N LEU A 102 -9.14 6.25 -18.10
CA LEU A 102 -9.72 4.97 -18.52
C LEU A 102 -10.81 4.46 -17.57
N LEU A 103 -10.64 4.67 -16.26
CA LEU A 103 -11.66 4.33 -15.26
C LEU A 103 -12.90 5.20 -15.39
N ALA A 104 -12.75 6.50 -15.64
CA ALA A 104 -13.86 7.42 -15.87
C ALA A 104 -14.59 7.12 -17.18
N ASP A 105 -13.87 6.84 -18.26
CA ASP A 105 -14.44 6.43 -19.53
C ASP A 105 -15.23 5.14 -19.41
N LYS A 106 -14.69 4.18 -18.63
CA LYS A 106 -15.38 2.93 -18.35
C LYS A 106 -16.67 3.15 -17.56
N GLU A 107 -16.66 3.97 -16.51
CA GLU A 107 -17.86 4.31 -15.74
C GLU A 107 -18.95 4.89 -16.63
N THR A 108 -18.58 5.88 -17.46
CA THR A 108 -19.50 6.52 -18.42
C THR A 108 -20.10 5.48 -19.37
N HIS A 109 -19.27 4.58 -19.86
CA HIS A 109 -19.69 3.52 -20.76
C HIS A 109 -20.66 2.52 -20.09
N LEU A 110 -20.37 2.09 -18.86
CA LEU A 110 -21.23 1.21 -18.09
C LEU A 110 -22.57 1.88 -17.77
N HIS A 111 -22.57 3.16 -17.43
CA HIS A 111 -23.79 3.92 -17.24
C HIS A 111 -24.66 3.99 -18.48
N GLN A 112 -24.06 4.19 -19.66
CA GLN A 112 -24.79 4.15 -20.95
C GLN A 112 -25.41 2.78 -21.19
N ILE A 113 -24.69 1.69 -20.92
CA ILE A 113 -25.22 0.32 -21.03
C ILE A 113 -26.45 0.17 -20.13
N MET A 114 -26.31 0.48 -18.84
CA MET A 114 -27.41 0.38 -17.87
C MET A 114 -28.64 1.19 -18.34
N GLN A 115 -28.46 2.43 -18.76
CA GLN A 115 -29.57 3.28 -19.24
C GLN A 115 -30.29 2.69 -20.45
N VAL A 116 -29.56 2.09 -21.40
CA VAL A 116 -30.16 1.45 -22.58
C VAL A 116 -31.03 0.28 -22.16
N PHE A 117 -30.56 -0.56 -21.23
CA PHE A 117 -31.32 -1.71 -20.72
C PHE A 117 -32.56 -1.25 -19.93
N HIS A 118 -32.43 -0.28 -19.05
CA HIS A 118 -33.57 0.27 -18.29
C HIS A 118 -34.66 0.90 -19.19
N ARG A 119 -34.29 1.59 -20.27
CA ARG A 119 -35.26 2.15 -21.23
C ARG A 119 -35.98 1.03 -21.97
N GLN A 120 -35.29 -0.07 -22.28
CA GLN A 120 -35.92 -1.21 -22.94
C GLN A 120 -36.91 -1.90 -22.03
N ASP A 121 -36.53 -2.19 -20.80
CA ASP A 121 -37.36 -2.87 -19.81
C ASP A 121 -38.65 -2.10 -19.55
N LYS A 122 -38.59 -0.77 -19.43
CA LYS A 122 -39.76 0.11 -19.35
C LYS A 122 -40.64 0.06 -20.60
N ALA A 123 -40.04 0.00 -21.80
CA ALA A 123 -40.81 -0.04 -23.04
C ALA A 123 -41.43 -1.42 -23.26
N ASP A 124 -40.77 -2.51 -22.87
CA ASP A 124 -41.32 -3.85 -22.92
C ASP A 124 -42.45 -4.03 -21.90
N SER A 125 -42.32 -3.48 -20.70
CA SER A 125 -43.39 -3.43 -19.68
C SER A 125 -44.62 -2.65 -20.17
N LEU A 126 -44.43 -1.53 -20.83
CA LEU A 126 -45.55 -0.76 -21.42
C LEU A 126 -46.23 -1.54 -22.56
N LEU A 127 -45.48 -2.21 -23.42
CA LEU A 127 -46.03 -3.04 -24.48
C LEU A 127 -46.83 -4.22 -23.94
N VAL A 128 -46.32 -4.96 -22.98
CA VAL A 128 -46.98 -6.11 -22.35
C VAL A 128 -48.26 -5.68 -21.63
N ASN A 129 -48.29 -4.56 -20.97
CA ASN A 129 -49.43 -4.07 -20.20
C ASN A 129 -50.53 -3.44 -21.10
N HIS A 130 -50.17 -2.79 -22.21
CA HIS A 130 -51.11 -2.10 -23.08
C HIS A 130 -51.61 -2.95 -24.27
N LEU A 131 -50.88 -3.97 -24.70
CA LEU A 131 -51.29 -4.87 -25.78
C LEU A 131 -52.59 -5.61 -25.52
N PRO A 132 -52.86 -6.19 -24.32
CA PRO A 132 -54.11 -6.83 -24.01
C PRO A 132 -55.31 -5.85 -24.05
N GLU A 133 -55.10 -4.63 -23.68
CA GLU A 133 -56.19 -3.62 -23.65
C GLU A 133 -56.49 -3.09 -25.04
N ALA A 134 -55.49 -2.86 -25.87
CA ALA A 134 -55.64 -2.54 -27.29
C ALA A 134 -56.31 -3.70 -28.06
N ALA A 135 -55.94 -4.95 -27.77
CA ALA A 135 -56.58 -6.13 -28.34
C ALA A 135 -58.04 -6.28 -27.90
N ARG A 136 -58.39 -5.98 -26.64
CA ARG A 136 -59.76 -5.94 -26.14
C ARG A 136 -60.58 -4.85 -26.81
N GLN A 137 -60.02 -3.66 -26.98
CA GLN A 137 -60.70 -2.54 -27.68
C GLN A 137 -60.91 -2.86 -29.17
N ALA A 138 -59.99 -3.56 -29.80
CA ALA A 138 -60.08 -3.99 -31.18
C ALA A 138 -61.05 -5.17 -31.41
N THR A 139 -61.32 -5.96 -30.37
CA THR A 139 -62.30 -7.05 -30.39
C THR A 139 -63.72 -6.61 -29.96
N GLN A 140 -63.90 -5.36 -29.53
CA GLN A 140 -65.21 -4.82 -29.27
C GLN A 140 -66.02 -4.79 -30.55
N THR A 141 -67.00 -5.65 -30.63
CA THR A 141 -67.98 -5.79 -31.73
C THR A 141 -68.66 -4.45 -31.99
N ARG A 142 -68.39 -3.87 -33.13
CA ARG A 142 -69.11 -2.65 -33.54
C ARG A 142 -70.48 -3.03 -34.01
N THR A 143 -71.49 -2.68 -33.26
CA THR A 143 -72.84 -2.87 -33.63
C THR A 143 -73.22 -1.91 -34.79
N VAL A 144 -73.34 -2.47 -35.98
CA VAL A 144 -73.75 -1.67 -37.14
C VAL A 144 -75.22 -1.98 -37.39
N VAL A 145 -75.99 -0.96 -37.33
CA VAL A 145 -77.43 -1.06 -37.65
C VAL A 145 -77.56 -1.03 -39.16
N GLN A 146 -77.83 -2.14 -39.77
CA GLN A 146 -78.20 -2.27 -41.22
C GLN A 146 -79.67 -2.27 -41.42
N LYS A 147 -80.16 -1.62 -42.47
CA LYS A 147 -81.54 -1.74 -42.94
C LYS A 147 -81.77 -3.14 -43.50
N LYS A 148 -82.83 -3.83 -43.07
CA LYS A 148 -83.21 -5.14 -43.64
C LYS A 148 -83.46 -4.98 -45.13
N LYS A 149 -82.81 -5.83 -45.95
CA LYS A 149 -83.12 -5.95 -47.36
C LYS A 149 -84.35 -6.81 -47.54
N GLY A 150 -85.36 -6.34 -48.30
CA GLY A 150 -86.60 -7.02 -48.59
C GLY A 150 -87.80 -6.26 -48.08
N ILE A 151 -88.98 -6.88 -48.23
CA ILE A 151 -90.31 -6.27 -47.93
C ILE A 151 -90.39 -5.78 -46.47
N ALA A 152 -89.72 -6.40 -45.53
CA ALA A 152 -89.57 -5.97 -44.14
C ALA A 152 -88.69 -4.64 -43.95
N GLY A 153 -87.88 -4.28 -44.94
CA GLY A 153 -87.10 -3.05 -44.96
C GLY A 153 -87.93 -1.80 -45.31
N TRP A 154 -89.03 -2.01 -45.95
CA TRP A 154 -89.98 -0.92 -46.35
C TRP A 154 -90.83 -0.44 -45.18
N PHE A 155 -90.96 -1.31 -44.15
CA PHE A 155 -91.67 -0.96 -42.90
C PHE A 155 -90.72 -0.52 -41.78
N GLY A 156 -89.49 -0.11 -42.09
CA GLY A 156 -88.55 0.50 -41.10
C GLY A 156 -87.84 -0.49 -40.18
N GLY A 157 -87.84 -1.78 -40.48
CA GLY A 157 -87.13 -2.82 -39.70
C GLY A 157 -85.68 -2.61 -39.73
N LYS A 158 -85.07 -2.36 -38.56
CA LYS A 158 -83.61 -2.28 -38.34
C LYS A 158 -83.12 -3.57 -37.75
N GLU A 159 -82.11 -4.17 -38.35
CA GLU A 159 -81.46 -5.37 -37.82
C GLU A 159 -80.06 -4.97 -37.31
N THR A 160 -79.81 -5.34 -36.11
CA THR A 160 -78.49 -5.10 -35.48
C THR A 160 -77.59 -6.27 -35.84
N VAL A 161 -76.71 -6.11 -36.81
CA VAL A 161 -75.70 -7.11 -37.14
C VAL A 161 -74.46 -6.81 -36.41
N GLN A 162 -74.00 -7.75 -35.59
CA GLN A 162 -72.66 -7.64 -34.99
C GLN A 162 -71.66 -8.01 -36.07
N VAL A 163 -70.96 -7.03 -36.59
CA VAL A 163 -69.87 -7.26 -37.54
C VAL A 163 -68.59 -7.37 -36.69
N PRO A 164 -67.88 -8.52 -36.76
CA PRO A 164 -66.55 -8.61 -36.14
C PRO A 164 -65.66 -7.56 -36.76
N ALA A 165 -65.05 -6.73 -35.92
CA ALA A 165 -64.05 -5.75 -36.37
C ALA A 165 -63.02 -6.54 -37.19
N SER A 166 -62.76 -6.08 -38.41
CA SER A 166 -62.04 -6.81 -39.45
C SER A 166 -60.79 -7.51 -38.92
N SER A 167 -60.85 -8.84 -38.87
CA SER A 167 -59.75 -9.72 -38.44
C SER A 167 -58.44 -9.46 -39.21
N ASP A 168 -58.57 -8.97 -40.44
CA ASP A 168 -57.41 -8.63 -41.29
C ASP A 168 -56.62 -7.43 -40.81
N LYS A 169 -57.27 -6.39 -40.26
CA LYS A 169 -56.57 -5.25 -39.66
C LYS A 169 -55.84 -5.62 -38.37
N LEU A 170 -56.46 -6.45 -37.54
CA LEU A 170 -55.83 -6.96 -36.33
C LEU A 170 -54.66 -7.88 -36.63
N ARG A 171 -54.77 -8.72 -37.66
CA ARG A 171 -53.70 -9.60 -38.11
C ARG A 171 -52.50 -8.79 -38.66
N SER A 172 -52.75 -7.79 -39.51
CA SER A 172 -51.71 -6.94 -40.04
C SER A 172 -51.01 -6.10 -38.96
N LEU A 173 -51.75 -5.63 -37.94
CA LEU A 173 -51.22 -4.89 -36.83
C LEU A 173 -50.35 -5.78 -35.92
N ASN A 174 -50.78 -7.01 -35.69
CA ASN A 174 -50.01 -8.01 -34.94
C ASN A 174 -48.72 -8.41 -35.68
N GLU A 175 -48.80 -8.65 -37.00
CA GLU A 175 -47.63 -8.93 -37.83
C GLU A 175 -46.62 -7.75 -37.85
N GLN A 176 -47.13 -6.50 -37.92
CA GLN A 176 -46.29 -5.32 -37.82
C GLN A 176 -45.63 -5.18 -36.44
N LEU A 177 -46.35 -5.45 -35.34
CA LEU A 177 -45.84 -5.42 -34.00
C LEU A 177 -44.75 -6.49 -33.79
N ILE A 178 -44.97 -7.72 -34.27
CA ILE A 178 -43.98 -8.80 -34.21
C ILE A 178 -42.75 -8.46 -35.02
N ALA A 179 -42.89 -7.88 -36.21
CA ALA A 179 -41.77 -7.44 -37.02
C ALA A 179 -40.96 -6.32 -36.37
N LEU A 180 -41.63 -5.32 -35.81
CA LEU A 180 -41.00 -4.20 -35.05
C LEU A 180 -40.29 -4.73 -33.80
N GLN A 181 -40.88 -5.67 -33.09
CA GLN A 181 -40.28 -6.29 -31.92
C GLN A 181 -39.04 -7.10 -32.29
N ALA A 182 -39.10 -7.87 -33.39
CA ALA A 182 -37.95 -8.64 -33.89
C ALA A 182 -36.80 -7.73 -34.35
N GLU A 183 -37.13 -6.66 -35.07
CA GLU A 183 -36.11 -5.64 -35.47
C GLU A 183 -35.47 -4.95 -34.25
N ARG A 184 -36.29 -4.61 -33.27
CA ARG A 184 -35.83 -4.01 -32.02
C ARG A 184 -34.92 -4.94 -31.24
N ILE A 185 -35.25 -6.21 -31.08
CA ILE A 185 -34.41 -7.22 -30.43
C ILE A 185 -33.09 -7.35 -31.18
N ARG A 186 -33.08 -7.43 -32.50
CA ARG A 186 -31.86 -7.54 -33.30
C ARG A 186 -30.94 -6.30 -33.15
N ASN A 187 -31.54 -5.10 -33.18
CA ASN A 187 -30.80 -3.87 -33.00
C ASN A 187 -30.19 -3.81 -31.59
N MET A 188 -30.91 -4.29 -30.58
CA MET A 188 -30.47 -4.38 -29.20
C MET A 188 -29.34 -5.40 -29.02
N GLU A 189 -29.44 -6.57 -29.63
CA GLU A 189 -28.36 -7.58 -29.61
C GLU A 189 -27.08 -7.01 -30.21
N ASN A 190 -27.16 -6.42 -31.39
CA ASN A 190 -26.03 -5.78 -32.06
C ASN A 190 -25.39 -4.65 -31.21
N TYR A 191 -26.22 -3.82 -30.58
CA TYR A 191 -25.75 -2.76 -29.72
C TYR A 191 -25.09 -3.30 -28.45
N THR A 192 -25.70 -4.30 -27.82
CA THR A 192 -25.16 -5.00 -26.64
C THR A 192 -23.83 -5.65 -26.92
N ASP A 193 -23.69 -6.33 -28.06
CA ASP A 193 -22.43 -6.97 -28.45
C ASP A 193 -21.32 -5.93 -28.69
N SER A 194 -21.66 -4.82 -29.35
CA SER A 194 -20.72 -3.70 -29.51
C SER A 194 -20.26 -3.13 -28.15
N LEU A 195 -21.19 -2.96 -27.21
CA LEU A 195 -20.88 -2.47 -25.86
C LEU A 195 -20.05 -3.46 -25.07
N ARG A 196 -20.33 -4.77 -25.18
CA ARG A 196 -19.52 -5.84 -24.57
C ARG A 196 -18.10 -5.87 -25.10
N ILE A 197 -17.93 -5.74 -26.40
CA ILE A 197 -16.60 -5.68 -27.05
C ILE A 197 -15.82 -4.47 -26.51
N ARG A 198 -16.46 -3.32 -26.46
CA ARG A 198 -15.83 -2.09 -25.93
C ARG A 198 -15.45 -2.20 -24.45
N ASN A 199 -16.31 -2.79 -23.62
CA ASN A 199 -16.01 -3.03 -22.20
C ASN A 199 -14.82 -3.98 -22.03
N ARG A 200 -14.73 -5.06 -22.84
CA ARG A 200 -13.56 -5.96 -22.84
C ARG A 200 -12.29 -5.25 -23.28
N GLU A 201 -12.37 -4.38 -24.26
CA GLU A 201 -11.22 -3.59 -24.71
C GLU A 201 -10.75 -2.62 -23.61
N LEU A 202 -11.66 -1.92 -22.94
CA LEU A 202 -11.35 -1.06 -21.79
C LEU A 202 -10.71 -1.86 -20.66
N ASN A 203 -11.24 -3.03 -20.32
CA ASN A 203 -10.64 -3.92 -19.33
C ASN A 203 -9.23 -4.33 -19.73
N ARG A 204 -9.00 -4.71 -21.00
CA ARG A 204 -7.67 -5.07 -21.48
C ARG A 204 -6.68 -3.92 -21.35
N LYS A 205 -7.08 -2.70 -21.73
CA LYS A 205 -6.24 -1.50 -21.59
C LYS A 205 -5.93 -1.19 -20.12
N LEU A 206 -6.93 -1.28 -19.24
CA LEU A 206 -6.76 -1.10 -17.80
C LEU A 206 -5.74 -2.10 -17.23
N PHE A 207 -5.88 -3.37 -17.51
CA PHE A 207 -4.97 -4.41 -17.00
C PHE A 207 -3.57 -4.31 -17.61
N ALA A 208 -3.44 -3.95 -18.89
CA ALA A 208 -2.15 -3.72 -19.51
C ALA A 208 -1.41 -2.54 -18.87
N LEU A 209 -2.11 -1.42 -18.64
CA LEU A 209 -1.52 -0.25 -17.98
C LEU A 209 -1.16 -0.53 -16.50
N LEU A 210 -2.06 -1.22 -15.80
CA LEU A 210 -1.83 -1.63 -14.42
C LEU A 210 -0.64 -2.60 -14.29
N GLY A 211 -0.50 -3.54 -15.23
CA GLY A 211 0.67 -4.41 -15.33
C GLY A 211 1.95 -3.61 -15.53
N ASN A 212 1.98 -2.69 -16.48
CA ASN A 212 3.13 -1.82 -16.71
C ASN A 212 3.50 -0.99 -15.48
N ILE A 213 2.53 -0.42 -14.78
CA ILE A 213 2.74 0.33 -13.52
C ILE A 213 3.34 -0.60 -12.45
N SER A 214 2.79 -1.80 -12.30
CA SER A 214 3.26 -2.80 -11.33
C SER A 214 4.69 -3.24 -11.64
N ASP A 215 5.02 -3.51 -12.91
CA ASP A 215 6.34 -3.95 -13.34
C ASP A 215 7.41 -2.87 -13.12
N HIS A 216 7.08 -1.61 -13.47
CA HIS A 216 7.96 -0.47 -13.20
C HIS A 216 8.19 -0.26 -11.69
N ALA A 217 7.12 -0.32 -10.90
CA ALA A 217 7.21 -0.23 -9.46
C ALA A 217 8.06 -1.36 -8.87
N GLN A 218 7.87 -2.58 -9.33
CA GLN A 218 8.63 -3.72 -8.85
C GLN A 218 10.12 -3.62 -9.21
N ALA A 219 10.46 -3.12 -10.41
CA ALA A 219 11.84 -2.86 -10.80
C ALA A 219 12.47 -1.78 -9.89
N ALA A 220 11.78 -0.65 -9.69
CA ALA A 220 12.24 0.40 -8.79
C ALA A 220 12.40 -0.06 -7.34
N PHE A 221 11.49 -0.92 -6.85
CA PHE A 221 11.61 -1.50 -5.51
C PHE A 221 12.80 -2.44 -5.38
N ARG A 222 13.08 -3.27 -6.39
CA ARG A 222 14.26 -4.16 -6.39
C ARG A 222 15.56 -3.38 -6.31
N ASP A 223 15.70 -2.35 -7.15
CA ASP A 223 16.87 -1.49 -7.14
C ASP A 223 17.06 -0.82 -5.77
N ARG A 224 15.99 -0.31 -5.20
CA ARG A 224 16.01 0.34 -3.88
C ARG A 224 16.30 -0.67 -2.76
N GLU A 225 15.71 -1.86 -2.80
CA GLU A 225 15.97 -2.93 -1.82
C GLU A 225 17.44 -3.39 -1.88
N GLU A 226 18.03 -3.47 -3.08
CA GLU A 226 19.43 -3.82 -3.25
C GLU A 226 20.34 -2.73 -2.64
N GLN A 227 20.06 -1.44 -2.90
CA GLN A 227 20.77 -0.33 -2.29
C GLN A 227 20.66 -0.33 -0.75
N ILE A 228 19.46 -0.63 -0.22
CA ILE A 228 19.21 -0.77 1.21
C ILE A 228 20.00 -1.95 1.79
N ALA A 229 20.00 -3.10 1.14
CA ALA A 229 20.74 -4.28 1.58
C ALA A 229 22.25 -4.04 1.62
N GLN A 230 22.82 -3.41 0.58
CA GLN A 230 24.22 -3.03 0.53
C GLN A 230 24.58 -2.01 1.65
N ALA A 231 23.72 -1.00 1.85
CA ALA A 231 23.92 -0.01 2.91
C ALA A 231 23.83 -0.66 4.30
N HIS A 232 22.90 -1.56 4.53
CA HIS A 232 22.76 -2.31 5.78
C HIS A 232 23.97 -3.22 6.05
N GLN A 233 24.41 -3.98 5.05
CA GLN A 233 25.60 -4.83 5.16
C GLN A 233 26.85 -4.01 5.51
N ARG A 234 27.04 -2.86 4.85
CA ARG A 234 28.16 -1.95 5.12
C ARG A 234 28.12 -1.39 6.54
N SER A 235 26.94 -0.94 6.99
CA SER A 235 26.76 -0.42 8.35
C SER A 235 27.00 -1.50 9.40
N THR A 236 26.47 -2.70 9.21
CA THR A 236 26.67 -3.84 10.10
C THR A 236 28.15 -4.20 10.19
N SER A 237 28.86 -4.22 9.07
CA SER A 237 30.32 -4.50 9.04
C SER A 237 31.12 -3.46 9.82
N ILE A 238 30.77 -2.17 9.70
CA ILE A 238 31.42 -1.08 10.46
C ILE A 238 31.16 -1.24 11.97
N ILE A 239 29.91 -1.48 12.36
CA ILE A 239 29.53 -1.67 13.78
C ILE A 239 30.26 -2.88 14.37
N THR A 240 30.31 -4.01 13.66
CA THR A 240 31.04 -5.21 14.10
C THR A 240 32.54 -4.94 14.25
N GLY A 241 33.13 -4.24 13.29
CA GLY A 241 34.54 -3.83 13.36
C GLY A 241 34.82 -2.92 14.57
N LEU A 242 33.93 -1.98 14.87
CA LEU A 242 34.06 -1.10 16.03
C LEU A 242 33.93 -1.86 17.37
N ILE A 243 33.04 -2.85 17.45
CA ILE A 243 32.90 -3.71 18.64
C ILE A 243 34.20 -4.50 18.88
N ILE A 244 34.77 -5.09 17.82
CA ILE A 244 36.02 -5.83 17.92
C ILE A 244 37.17 -4.88 18.36
N ALA A 245 37.25 -3.68 17.79
CA ALA A 245 38.23 -2.68 18.17
C ALA A 245 38.09 -2.26 19.64
N ALA A 246 36.85 -2.09 20.13
CA ALA A 246 36.56 -1.77 21.54
C ALA A 246 37.07 -2.86 22.48
N ILE A 247 36.79 -4.13 22.15
CA ILE A 247 37.26 -5.28 22.96
C ILE A 247 38.78 -5.31 23.00
N LEU A 248 39.46 -5.12 21.86
CA LEU A 248 40.93 -5.07 21.80
C LEU A 248 41.50 -3.93 22.65
N LEU A 249 40.88 -2.75 22.61
CA LEU A 249 41.30 -1.61 23.44
C LEU A 249 41.12 -1.90 24.93
N LEU A 250 40.05 -2.55 25.34
CA LEU A 250 39.83 -2.96 26.74
C LEU A 250 40.88 -3.97 27.21
N VAL A 251 41.22 -4.97 26.40
CA VAL A 251 42.26 -5.95 26.71
C VAL A 251 43.63 -5.25 26.81
N PHE A 252 43.93 -4.38 25.89
CA PHE A 252 45.21 -3.62 25.89
C PHE A 252 45.32 -2.68 27.12
N SER A 253 44.23 -2.00 27.45
CA SER A 253 44.17 -1.16 28.65
C SER A 253 44.37 -1.98 29.94
N TYR A 254 43.74 -3.16 30.02
CA TYR A 254 43.94 -4.07 31.13
C TYR A 254 45.39 -4.54 31.29
N LEU A 255 46.06 -4.89 30.20
CA LEU A 255 47.47 -5.28 30.19
C LEU A 255 48.40 -4.13 30.67
N ILE A 256 48.13 -2.90 30.24
CA ILE A 256 48.87 -1.71 30.68
C ILE A 256 48.71 -1.49 32.18
N ILE A 257 47.47 -1.57 32.67
CA ILE A 257 47.17 -1.40 34.10
C ILE A 257 47.89 -2.49 34.94
N GLN A 258 47.83 -3.74 34.52
CA GLN A 258 48.56 -4.83 35.18
C GLN A 258 50.06 -4.60 35.21
N LYS A 259 50.64 -4.13 34.08
CA LYS A 259 52.09 -3.80 34.03
C LYS A 259 52.44 -2.65 34.97
N HIS A 260 51.59 -1.63 35.05
CA HIS A 260 51.79 -0.49 35.96
C HIS A 260 51.67 -0.91 37.43
N LEU A 261 50.67 -1.71 37.81
CA LEU A 261 50.50 -2.23 39.18
C LEU A 261 51.70 -3.09 39.61
N LYS A 262 52.21 -3.96 38.71
CA LYS A 262 53.44 -4.76 39.00
C LYS A 262 54.66 -3.84 39.22
N ARG A 263 54.79 -2.81 38.44
CA ARG A 263 55.91 -1.84 38.58
C ARG A 263 55.82 -1.04 39.87
N ASP A 264 54.62 -0.59 40.24
CA ASP A 264 54.40 0.13 41.50
C ASP A 264 54.61 -0.76 42.74
N SER A 265 54.20 -2.02 42.70
CA SER A 265 54.45 -2.98 43.77
C SER A 265 55.94 -3.27 43.93
N LEU A 266 56.70 -3.31 42.81
CA LEU A 266 58.14 -3.50 42.85
C LEU A 266 58.90 -2.30 43.39
N LEU A 267 58.44 -1.08 43.08
CA LEU A 267 58.95 0.18 43.60
C LEU A 267 58.66 0.30 45.12
N ARG A 268 57.46 -0.06 45.58
CA ARG A 268 57.12 -0.09 47.00
C ARG A 268 58.00 -1.05 47.79
N LYS A 269 58.22 -2.30 47.32
CA LYS A 269 59.13 -3.28 47.93
C LYS A 269 60.58 -2.76 47.99
N LYS A 270 61.03 -2.05 46.94
CA LYS A 270 62.36 -1.42 46.97
C LYS A 270 62.45 -0.28 48.00
N MET A 271 61.39 0.55 48.11
CA MET A 271 61.35 1.63 49.09
C MET A 271 61.28 1.10 50.55
N GLU A 272 60.47 0.05 50.80
CA GLU A 272 60.41 -0.65 52.08
C GLU A 272 61.80 -1.15 52.47
N GLY A 273 62.50 -1.84 51.54
CA GLY A 273 63.84 -2.34 51.80
C GLY A 273 64.92 -1.24 52.01
N VAL A 274 64.68 -0.04 51.51
CA VAL A 274 65.57 1.14 51.79
C VAL A 274 65.23 1.71 53.14
N ILE A 275 63.96 1.77 53.51
CA ILE A 275 63.52 2.27 54.83
C ILE A 275 63.99 1.32 55.94
N ASP A 276 63.90 0.00 55.74
CA ASP A 276 64.41 -0.96 56.72
C ASP A 276 65.88 -0.86 56.92
N ARG A 277 66.73 -0.72 55.86
CA ARG A 277 68.19 -0.48 55.98
C ARG A 277 68.51 0.86 56.68
N ASN A 278 67.78 1.95 56.40
CA ASN A 278 67.99 3.24 57.07
C ASN A 278 67.64 3.13 58.57
N ASN A 279 66.56 2.38 58.95
CA ASN A 279 66.22 2.17 60.33
C ASN A 279 67.28 1.33 61.06
N GLU A 280 67.78 0.28 60.41
CA GLU A 280 68.90 -0.57 60.96
C GLU A 280 70.14 0.25 61.18
N GLN A 281 70.54 1.16 60.25
CA GLN A 281 71.67 2.05 60.36
C GLN A 281 71.45 3.09 61.50
N LEU A 282 70.19 3.53 61.66
CA LEU A 282 69.87 4.51 62.74
C LEU A 282 69.90 3.82 64.12
N GLU A 283 69.43 2.58 64.22
CA GLU A 283 69.57 1.81 65.45
C GLU A 283 71.04 1.52 65.83
N THR A 284 71.88 1.10 64.84
CA THR A 284 73.26 0.88 65.07
C THR A 284 73.94 2.16 65.48
N SER A 285 73.69 3.29 64.80
CA SER A 285 74.28 4.62 65.18
C SER A 285 73.78 5.07 66.54
N LYS A 286 72.57 4.82 66.92
CA LYS A 286 72.04 5.14 68.25
C LYS A 286 72.73 4.31 69.36
N ASN A 287 72.92 2.98 69.07
CA ASN A 287 73.61 2.13 70.00
C ASN A 287 75.11 2.53 70.13
N ASP A 288 75.77 2.93 69.05
CA ASP A 288 77.16 3.44 69.07
C ASP A 288 77.28 4.77 69.89
N ILE A 289 76.26 5.64 69.75
CA ILE A 289 76.21 6.90 70.57
C ILE A 289 76.04 6.55 72.05
N LEU A 290 75.08 5.56 72.38
CA LEU A 290 74.90 5.15 73.76
C LEU A 290 76.11 4.48 74.38
N THR A 291 76.84 3.65 73.66
CA THR A 291 78.12 3.06 74.12
C THR A 291 79.18 4.14 74.30
N THR A 292 79.34 5.05 73.36
CA THR A 292 80.31 6.17 73.50
C THR A 292 79.94 7.06 74.69
N GLN A 293 78.65 7.26 74.98
CA GLN A 293 78.21 8.06 76.13
C GLN A 293 78.46 7.31 77.44
N GLN A 294 78.38 6.02 77.47
CA GLN A 294 78.69 5.14 78.63
C GLN A 294 80.21 5.16 78.86
N ASP A 295 80.99 4.97 77.77
CA ASP A 295 82.52 5.03 77.85
C ASP A 295 83.07 6.36 78.35
N ILE A 296 82.33 7.44 78.13
CA ILE A 296 82.70 8.78 78.64
C ILE A 296 82.27 8.97 80.16
N ARG A 297 81.15 8.31 80.50
CA ARG A 297 80.56 8.46 81.86
C ARG A 297 81.35 7.64 82.91
N ASP A 298 81.79 6.43 82.56
CA ASP A 298 82.52 5.53 83.45
C ASP A 298 83.83 6.06 83.94
N PRO A 299 84.69 6.71 83.16
CA PRO A 299 85.89 7.35 83.72
C PRO A 299 85.63 8.67 84.51
N LEU A 300 84.49 9.35 84.22
CA LEU A 300 84.09 10.53 85.04
C LEU A 300 83.61 10.19 86.45
N ASN A 301 82.99 9.03 86.64
CA ASN A 301 82.52 8.49 87.94
C ASN A 301 83.64 7.94 88.78
N ASN A 302 84.87 7.71 88.21
CA ASN A 302 86.07 7.22 88.93
C ASN A 302 87.01 8.34 89.42
N ILE A 303 86.63 9.58 89.21
CA ILE A 303 87.48 10.78 89.57
C ILE A 303 86.90 11.46 90.84
N TYR A 304 85.85 10.91 91.48
CA TYR A 304 85.34 11.40 92.79
C TYR A 304 85.61 10.42 93.86
#